data_328275774ab1f51ce219f40e37197036
#
_entry.id   328275774ab1f51ce219f40e37197036
#
_cell.length_a   1.000
_cell.length_b   1.000
_cell.length_c   1.000
_cell.angle_alpha   90.00
_cell.angle_beta   90.00
_cell.angle_gamma   90.00
#
_symmetry.space_group_name_H-M   'P 1'
#
loop_
_entity.id
_entity.type
_entity.pdbx_description
1 polymer ?
#
loop_
_entity_poly.entity_id
_entity_poly.type
_entity_poly.pdbx_seq_one_letter_code
_entity_poly.pdbx_strand_id
1 'polypeptide(L)'
;MIGTGDGNRPPMKEGCRIQAAETDSSMHAGTEELRLRVQQLSLREQIERNHFLLMRLNAASARLIQSIEAGDVFDAIAEIIANLIGSEEIAVFDFHPSRQDFSLAWSLGVEADALKPFLCGAGMFGRAVQQGMSQFQERQPEAALLPFEKNLTACVILKCSREIVGVIAIFGLLPQKNGLEWSDYELFKFLETYAAVAIQYQRLQGRQVSP
;
A
#
# COMPACT_ATOMS: atom_id res chain seq x y z
N MET A 1 -45.57 -36.26 -73.93
CA MET A 1 -44.69 -37.40 -73.63
C MET A 1 -43.76 -36.89 -72.55
N ILE A 2 -43.96 -37.28 -71.27
CA ILE A 2 -43.17 -38.19 -70.45
C ILE A 2 -41.79 -37.53 -70.11
N GLY A 3 -41.47 -37.19 -68.88
CA GLY A 3 -41.14 -38.05 -67.80
C GLY A 3 -40.95 -37.30 -66.49
N THR A 4 -41.48 -37.86 -65.52
CA THR A 4 -41.30 -37.67 -64.09
C THR A 4 -39.91 -38.07 -63.63
N GLY A 5 -39.25 -37.23 -62.92
CA GLY A 5 -37.98 -37.52 -62.20
C GLY A 5 -38.17 -37.26 -60.71
N ASP A 6 -38.50 -38.36 -60.07
CA ASP A 6 -38.65 -38.46 -58.63
C ASP A 6 -37.25 -38.35 -57.95
N GLY A 7 -36.99 -37.28 -57.25
CA GLY A 7 -35.76 -37.05 -56.53
C GLY A 7 -35.84 -37.55 -55.12
N ASN A 8 -35.50 -38.79 -54.88
CA ASN A 8 -35.34 -39.47 -53.60
C ASN A 8 -34.21 -38.77 -52.77
N ARG A 9 -34.58 -37.93 -51.81
CA ARG A 9 -33.67 -37.44 -50.77
C ARG A 9 -33.63 -38.51 -49.64
N PRO A 10 -32.47 -39.04 -49.32
CA PRO A 10 -32.37 -39.96 -48.18
C PRO A 10 -32.65 -39.22 -46.87
N PRO A 11 -33.33 -39.84 -45.89
CA PRO A 11 -33.57 -39.24 -44.58
C PRO A 11 -32.27 -39.04 -43.84
N MET A 12 -31.98 -37.80 -43.50
CA MET A 12 -30.84 -37.47 -42.62
C MET A 12 -31.06 -38.17 -41.27
N LYS A 13 -30.10 -38.95 -40.87
CA LYS A 13 -30.12 -39.80 -39.69
C LYS A 13 -30.29 -38.94 -38.43
N GLU A 14 -31.40 -39.05 -37.71
CA GLU A 14 -31.70 -38.44 -36.42
C GLU A 14 -30.58 -38.64 -35.36
N GLY A 15 -29.82 -39.73 -35.44
CA GLY A 15 -28.70 -40.03 -34.53
C GLY A 15 -27.56 -39.02 -34.55
N CYS A 16 -27.34 -38.28 -35.66
CA CYS A 16 -26.26 -37.29 -35.76
C CYS A 16 -26.61 -35.99 -35.07
N ARG A 17 -27.91 -35.63 -34.90
CA ARG A 17 -28.36 -34.46 -34.18
C ARG A 17 -28.31 -34.63 -32.65
N ILE A 18 -28.56 -35.84 -32.17
CA ILE A 18 -28.56 -36.13 -30.73
C ILE A 18 -27.12 -36.12 -30.19
N GLN A 19 -26.15 -36.72 -30.92
CA GLN A 19 -24.75 -36.68 -30.51
C GLN A 19 -24.11 -35.29 -30.54
N ALA A 20 -24.49 -34.41 -31.47
CA ALA A 20 -24.00 -33.01 -31.52
C ALA A 20 -24.56 -32.19 -30.37
N ALA A 21 -25.80 -32.40 -29.95
CA ALA A 21 -26.41 -31.70 -28.82
C ALA A 21 -25.83 -32.14 -27.45
N GLU A 22 -25.51 -33.43 -27.30
CA GLU A 22 -24.89 -33.96 -26.09
C GLU A 22 -23.44 -33.52 -25.93
N THR A 23 -22.66 -33.42 -27.02
CA THR A 23 -21.29 -32.89 -27.00
C THR A 23 -21.27 -31.39 -26.72
N ASP A 24 -22.18 -30.61 -27.23
CA ASP A 24 -22.28 -29.17 -26.97
C ASP A 24 -22.70 -28.90 -25.52
N SER A 25 -23.65 -29.64 -24.98
CA SER A 25 -24.05 -29.55 -23.56
C SER A 25 -22.92 -29.96 -22.60
N SER A 26 -22.13 -30.98 -22.95
CA SER A 26 -20.97 -31.40 -22.15
C SER A 26 -19.82 -30.36 -22.17
N MET A 27 -19.57 -29.71 -23.32
CA MET A 27 -18.59 -28.63 -23.42
C MET A 27 -19.01 -27.41 -22.63
N HIS A 28 -20.28 -27.02 -22.65
CA HIS A 28 -20.80 -25.91 -21.85
C HIS A 28 -20.71 -26.18 -20.34
N ALA A 29 -21.04 -27.39 -19.90
CA ALA A 29 -20.89 -27.80 -18.50
C ALA A 29 -19.42 -27.76 -18.03
N GLY A 30 -18.48 -28.23 -18.87
CA GLY A 30 -17.04 -28.18 -18.56
C GLY A 30 -16.48 -26.75 -18.48
N THR A 31 -16.94 -25.85 -19.36
CA THR A 31 -16.53 -24.43 -19.32
C THR A 31 -17.08 -23.70 -18.10
N GLU A 32 -18.30 -24.01 -17.67
CA GLU A 32 -18.90 -23.42 -16.47
C GLU A 32 -18.20 -23.90 -15.19
N GLU A 33 -17.88 -25.18 -15.11
CA GLU A 33 -17.10 -25.74 -13.99
C GLU A 33 -15.70 -25.11 -13.88
N LEU A 34 -15.02 -24.87 -15.00
CA LEU A 34 -13.74 -24.18 -15.03
C LEU A 34 -13.86 -22.72 -14.56
N ARG A 35 -14.89 -22.01 -14.99
CA ARG A 35 -15.16 -20.63 -14.52
C ARG A 35 -15.39 -20.59 -13.02
N LEU A 36 -16.19 -21.49 -12.48
CA LEU A 36 -16.43 -21.57 -11.03
C LEU A 36 -15.15 -21.87 -10.25
N ARG A 37 -14.30 -22.76 -10.75
CA ARG A 37 -13.00 -23.06 -10.12
C ARG A 37 -12.07 -21.85 -10.14
N VAL A 38 -11.96 -21.15 -11.27
CA VAL A 38 -11.15 -19.91 -11.35
C VAL A 38 -11.67 -18.85 -10.39
N GLN A 39 -12.99 -18.69 -10.30
CA GLN A 39 -13.61 -17.75 -9.36
C GLN A 39 -13.35 -18.15 -7.90
N GLN A 40 -13.44 -19.43 -7.56
CA GLN A 40 -13.12 -19.91 -6.22
C GLN A 40 -11.65 -19.67 -5.85
N LEU A 41 -10.72 -19.90 -6.78
CA LEU A 41 -9.29 -19.63 -6.56
C LEU A 41 -9.03 -18.15 -6.33
N SER A 42 -9.61 -17.27 -7.16
CA SER A 42 -9.45 -15.82 -7.00
C SER A 42 -10.01 -15.31 -5.66
N LEU A 43 -11.15 -15.84 -5.21
CA LEU A 43 -11.72 -15.51 -3.90
C LEU A 43 -10.84 -15.97 -2.74
N ARG A 44 -10.26 -17.17 -2.83
CA ARG A 44 -9.31 -17.66 -1.81
C ARG A 44 -8.08 -16.77 -1.72
N GLU A 45 -7.49 -16.41 -2.85
CA GLU A 45 -6.35 -15.49 -2.88
C GLU A 45 -6.68 -14.12 -2.30
N GLN A 46 -7.89 -13.60 -2.54
CA GLN A 46 -8.35 -12.34 -1.94
C GLN A 46 -8.50 -12.47 -0.42
N ILE A 47 -9.06 -13.57 0.06
CA ILE A 47 -9.22 -13.83 1.50
C ILE A 47 -7.84 -13.91 2.17
N GLU A 48 -6.90 -14.65 1.58
CA GLU A 48 -5.53 -14.77 2.12
C GLU A 48 -4.80 -13.43 2.14
N ARG A 49 -4.89 -12.63 1.07
CA ARG A 49 -4.33 -11.27 1.04
C ARG A 49 -4.93 -10.37 2.12
N ASN A 50 -6.26 -10.39 2.27
CA ASN A 50 -6.93 -9.58 3.29
C ASN A 50 -6.58 -10.06 4.70
N HIS A 51 -6.50 -11.36 4.93
CA HIS A 51 -6.08 -11.91 6.21
C HIS A 51 -4.65 -11.48 6.57
N PHE A 52 -3.73 -11.58 5.62
CA PHE A 52 -2.35 -11.13 5.78
C PHE A 52 -2.26 -9.63 6.13
N LEU A 53 -3.02 -8.78 5.42
CA LEU A 53 -3.08 -7.35 5.73
C LEU A 53 -3.62 -7.08 7.14
N LEU A 54 -4.70 -7.74 7.53
CA LEU A 54 -5.28 -7.60 8.87
C LEU A 54 -4.29 -7.99 9.97
N MET A 55 -3.52 -9.05 9.78
CA MET A 55 -2.47 -9.44 10.72
C MET A 55 -1.39 -8.36 10.85
N ARG A 56 -0.93 -7.78 9.75
CA ARG A 56 0.06 -6.69 9.73
C ARG A 56 -0.46 -5.45 10.46
N LEU A 57 -1.68 -5.02 10.16
CA LEU A 57 -2.31 -3.86 10.79
C LEU A 57 -2.53 -4.08 12.29
N ASN A 58 -2.93 -5.29 12.69
CA ASN A 58 -3.09 -5.64 14.10
C ASN A 58 -1.75 -5.61 14.85
N ALA A 59 -0.69 -6.16 14.26
CA ALA A 59 0.66 -6.11 14.84
C ALA A 59 1.15 -4.66 14.99
N ALA A 60 0.98 -3.83 13.95
CA ALA A 60 1.33 -2.41 13.99
C ALA A 60 0.53 -1.64 15.06
N SER A 61 -0.77 -1.91 15.17
CA SER A 61 -1.65 -1.29 16.17
C SER A 61 -1.20 -1.65 17.60
N ALA A 62 -0.95 -2.93 17.86
CA ALA A 62 -0.50 -3.40 19.17
C ALA A 62 0.82 -2.75 19.57
N ARG A 63 1.79 -2.66 18.62
CA ARG A 63 3.09 -2.05 18.90
C ARG A 63 2.98 -0.55 19.17
N LEU A 64 2.15 0.20 18.41
CA LEU A 64 1.92 1.62 18.67
C LEU A 64 1.22 1.87 20.01
N ILE A 65 0.25 1.05 20.40
CA ILE A 65 -0.42 1.19 21.70
C ILE A 65 0.59 0.97 22.83
N GLN A 66 1.40 -0.07 22.76
CA GLN A 66 2.45 -0.34 23.76
C GLN A 66 3.46 0.80 23.86
N SER A 67 3.82 1.40 22.74
CA SER A 67 4.79 2.50 22.71
C SER A 67 4.29 3.79 23.38
N ILE A 68 2.99 4.01 23.40
CA ILE A 68 2.39 5.17 24.08
C ILE A 68 2.63 5.08 25.60
N GLU A 69 2.51 3.89 26.17
CA GLU A 69 2.75 3.65 27.59
C GLU A 69 4.26 3.66 27.93
N ALA A 70 5.09 3.10 27.05
CA ALA A 70 6.54 3.05 27.21
C ALA A 70 7.26 4.39 26.92
N GLY A 71 6.64 5.28 26.14
CA GLY A 71 7.25 6.55 25.72
C GLY A 71 8.27 6.41 24.57
N ASP A 72 8.21 5.30 23.80
CA ASP A 72 9.13 4.94 22.72
C ASP A 72 8.49 4.93 21.33
N VAL A 73 7.59 5.88 21.06
CA VAL A 73 6.76 5.92 19.84
C VAL A 73 7.62 5.94 18.55
N PHE A 74 8.74 6.66 18.54
CA PHE A 74 9.60 6.70 17.34
C PHE A 74 10.27 5.35 17.08
N ASP A 75 10.73 4.66 18.13
CA ASP A 75 11.32 3.33 18.00
C ASP A 75 10.27 2.31 17.54
N ALA A 76 9.03 2.43 18.02
CA ALA A 76 7.93 1.60 17.57
C ALA A 76 7.58 1.82 16.07
N ILE A 77 7.58 3.07 15.61
CA ILE A 77 7.38 3.39 14.19
C ILE A 77 8.49 2.76 13.35
N ALA A 78 9.74 2.88 13.79
CA ALA A 78 10.89 2.28 13.11
C ALA A 78 10.78 0.76 13.04
N GLU A 79 10.43 0.12 14.16
CA GLU A 79 10.24 -1.33 14.23
C GLU A 79 9.10 -1.81 13.29
N ILE A 80 7.99 -1.09 13.24
CA ILE A 80 6.88 -1.38 12.32
C ILE A 80 7.37 -1.27 10.86
N ILE A 81 8.11 -0.22 10.52
CA ILE A 81 8.61 -0.02 9.16
C ILE A 81 9.67 -1.07 8.82
N ALA A 82 10.62 -1.35 9.70
CA ALA A 82 11.65 -2.35 9.46
C ALA A 82 11.05 -3.75 9.26
N ASN A 83 10.16 -4.18 10.15
CA ASN A 83 9.62 -5.54 10.14
C ASN A 83 8.50 -5.76 9.11
N LEU A 84 7.67 -4.75 8.86
CA LEU A 84 6.50 -4.90 8.01
C LEU A 84 6.70 -4.31 6.61
N ILE A 85 7.48 -3.24 6.45
CA ILE A 85 7.74 -2.62 5.15
C ILE A 85 9.08 -3.05 4.58
N GLY A 86 10.07 -3.30 5.46
CA GLY A 86 11.41 -3.73 5.06
C GLY A 86 12.29 -2.53 4.70
N SER A 87 12.42 -1.55 5.60
CA SER A 87 13.38 -0.47 5.53
C SER A 87 13.95 -0.19 6.92
N GLU A 88 15.27 0.03 6.99
CA GLU A 88 16.00 0.42 8.19
C GLU A 88 16.56 1.85 8.10
N GLU A 89 16.23 2.57 7.01
CA GLU A 89 16.64 3.95 6.75
C GLU A 89 15.42 4.88 6.83
N ILE A 90 15.19 5.46 8.00
CA ILE A 90 13.96 6.17 8.34
C ILE A 90 14.29 7.50 9.01
N ALA A 91 13.53 8.54 8.68
CA ALA A 91 13.55 9.80 9.42
C ALA A 91 12.12 10.30 9.65
N VAL A 92 11.89 10.91 10.79
CA VAL A 92 10.62 11.58 11.12
C VAL A 92 10.89 13.08 11.23
N PHE A 93 10.12 13.85 10.49
CA PHE A 93 10.22 15.30 10.48
C PHE A 93 8.96 15.93 11.06
N ASP A 94 9.15 16.97 11.85
CA ASP A 94 8.09 17.87 12.28
C ASP A 94 7.82 18.91 11.20
N PHE A 95 6.56 19.14 10.90
CA PHE A 95 6.13 20.23 10.04
C PHE A 95 5.69 21.43 10.86
N HIS A 96 6.21 22.60 10.52
CA HIS A 96 5.87 23.87 11.16
C HIS A 96 5.04 24.75 10.21
N PRO A 97 3.70 24.74 10.31
CA PRO A 97 2.84 25.47 9.37
C PRO A 97 3.13 26.97 9.31
N SER A 98 3.49 27.59 10.45
CA SER A 98 3.77 29.04 10.53
C SER A 98 5.03 29.47 9.79
N ARG A 99 6.04 28.58 9.71
CA ARG A 99 7.32 28.82 9.03
C ARG A 99 7.41 28.15 7.68
N GLN A 100 6.47 27.26 7.37
CA GLN A 100 6.48 26.43 6.17
C GLN A 100 7.81 25.65 6.02
N ASP A 101 8.32 25.09 7.13
CA ASP A 101 9.55 24.31 7.17
C ASP A 101 9.38 22.97 7.85
N PHE A 102 10.36 22.10 7.60
CA PHE A 102 10.52 20.82 8.28
C PHE A 102 11.77 20.83 9.16
N SER A 103 11.67 20.27 10.35
CA SER A 103 12.81 19.97 11.22
C SER A 103 12.85 18.48 11.55
N LEU A 104 14.05 17.91 11.58
CA LEU A 104 14.25 16.53 11.97
C LEU A 104 13.85 16.33 13.44
N ALA A 105 12.93 15.43 13.70
CA ALA A 105 12.51 15.02 15.03
C ALA A 105 13.25 13.76 15.50
N TRP A 106 13.49 12.81 14.58
CA TRP A 106 14.11 11.52 14.89
C TRP A 106 14.60 10.84 13.60
N SER A 107 15.66 10.02 13.69
CA SER A 107 16.14 9.22 12.54
C SER A 107 16.81 7.92 12.99
N LEU A 108 16.76 6.91 12.12
CA LEU A 108 17.45 5.64 12.23
C LEU A 108 18.07 5.30 10.87
N GLY A 109 19.30 4.81 10.86
CA GLY A 109 19.99 4.36 9.64
C GLY A 109 20.35 5.46 8.65
N VAL A 110 20.00 6.72 8.92
CA VAL A 110 20.28 7.89 8.08
C VAL A 110 21.10 8.91 8.86
N GLU A 111 22.12 9.48 8.21
CA GLU A 111 22.95 10.52 8.84
C GLU A 111 22.13 11.79 9.10
N ALA A 112 21.94 12.16 10.37
CA ALA A 112 21.16 13.32 10.77
C ALA A 112 21.73 14.65 10.19
N ASP A 113 23.04 14.75 10.02
CA ASP A 113 23.70 15.93 9.45
C ASP A 113 23.36 16.17 7.97
N ALA A 114 22.98 15.12 7.25
CA ALA A 114 22.51 15.21 5.88
C ALA A 114 21.04 15.73 5.79
N LEU A 115 20.30 15.66 6.90
CA LEU A 115 18.87 15.96 7.00
C LEU A 115 18.63 17.31 7.71
N LYS A 116 19.29 18.37 7.24
CA LYS A 116 19.12 19.72 7.79
C LYS A 116 17.69 20.24 7.60
N PRO A 117 17.21 21.16 8.47
CA PRO A 117 15.90 21.82 8.28
C PRO A 117 15.81 22.43 6.88
N PHE A 118 14.68 22.24 6.22
CA PHE A 118 14.43 22.72 4.87
C PHE A 118 13.02 23.28 4.71
N LEU A 119 12.88 24.22 3.76
CA LEU A 119 11.59 24.86 3.47
C LEU A 119 10.68 23.92 2.67
N CYS A 120 9.39 23.96 3.01
CA CYS A 120 8.34 23.27 2.30
C CYS A 120 8.01 24.02 1.00
N GLY A 121 8.60 23.63 -0.13
CA GLY A 121 8.29 24.30 -1.40
C GLY A 121 8.56 23.45 -2.64
N ALA A 122 9.40 22.45 -2.51
CA ALA A 122 9.81 21.60 -3.63
C ALA A 122 9.92 20.12 -3.19
N GLY A 123 10.14 19.25 -4.15
CA GLY A 123 10.38 17.84 -3.91
C GLY A 123 9.13 17.06 -3.48
N MET A 124 9.36 15.87 -2.94
CA MET A 124 8.29 14.99 -2.45
C MET A 124 7.61 15.55 -1.19
N PHE A 125 8.39 16.12 -0.27
CA PHE A 125 7.86 16.73 0.95
C PHE A 125 6.92 17.91 0.66
N GLY A 126 7.34 18.82 -0.23
CA GLY A 126 6.51 19.96 -0.64
C GLY A 126 5.20 19.52 -1.27
N ARG A 127 5.24 18.55 -2.16
CA ARG A 127 4.04 17.98 -2.79
C ARG A 127 3.15 17.26 -1.78
N ALA A 128 3.73 16.49 -0.85
CA ALA A 128 2.97 15.80 0.18
C ALA A 128 2.13 16.79 1.00
N VAL A 129 2.72 17.91 1.42
CA VAL A 129 2.01 18.95 2.19
C VAL A 129 0.97 19.67 1.33
N GLN A 130 1.32 20.09 0.11
CA GLN A 130 0.40 20.82 -0.78
C GLN A 130 -0.83 20.00 -1.14
N GLN A 131 -0.64 18.71 -1.42
CA GLN A 131 -1.72 17.80 -1.80
C GLN A 131 -2.42 17.17 -0.61
N GLY A 132 -1.81 17.26 0.58
CA GLY A 132 -2.28 16.54 1.76
C GLY A 132 -2.28 15.02 1.57
N MET A 133 -1.32 14.47 0.81
CA MET A 133 -1.23 13.05 0.45
C MET A 133 0.22 12.57 0.52
N SER A 134 0.42 11.34 0.99
CA SER A 134 1.72 10.67 0.93
C SER A 134 2.23 10.55 -0.51
N GLN A 135 3.55 10.67 -0.69
CA GLN A 135 4.22 10.63 -1.98
C GLN A 135 5.17 9.44 -2.05
N PHE A 136 5.31 8.85 -3.24
CA PHE A 136 6.12 7.66 -3.47
C PHE A 136 7.03 7.91 -4.68
N GLN A 137 8.30 7.50 -4.58
CA GLN A 137 9.31 7.76 -5.63
C GLN A 137 8.92 7.15 -6.97
N GLU A 138 8.38 5.93 -6.99
CA GLU A 138 7.95 5.23 -8.21
C GLU A 138 6.97 6.04 -9.08
N ARG A 139 6.33 7.05 -8.51
CA ARG A 139 5.34 7.91 -9.16
C ARG A 139 5.85 9.31 -9.48
N GLN A 140 7.16 9.58 -9.29
CA GLN A 140 7.72 10.91 -9.40
C GLN A 140 8.79 10.99 -10.50
N PRO A 141 8.79 12.04 -11.34
CA PRO A 141 9.90 12.29 -12.24
C PRO A 141 11.16 12.67 -11.44
N GLU A 142 12.31 12.10 -11.77
CA GLU A 142 13.57 12.32 -11.07
C GLU A 142 13.98 13.82 -10.97
N ALA A 143 13.69 14.58 -12.02
CA ALA A 143 13.95 16.02 -12.06
C ALA A 143 13.17 16.87 -11.02
N ALA A 144 12.15 16.29 -10.40
CA ALA A 144 11.31 16.95 -9.38
C ALA A 144 11.74 16.65 -7.94
N LEU A 145 12.85 15.93 -7.74
CA LEU A 145 13.35 15.53 -6.42
C LEU A 145 14.45 16.49 -5.92
N LEU A 146 14.45 16.73 -4.62
CA LEU A 146 15.57 17.40 -3.96
C LEU A 146 16.78 16.45 -3.85
N PRO A 147 18.02 16.97 -3.71
CA PRO A 147 19.21 16.12 -3.68
C PRO A 147 19.16 14.99 -2.65
N PHE A 148 18.65 15.23 -1.45
CA PHE A 148 18.51 14.22 -0.39
C PHE A 148 17.31 13.28 -0.60
N GLU A 149 16.36 13.64 -1.47
CA GLU A 149 15.21 12.82 -1.80
C GLU A 149 15.50 11.74 -2.86
N LYS A 150 16.69 11.73 -3.47
CA LYS A 150 17.02 10.76 -4.52
C LYS A 150 16.90 9.30 -4.08
N ASN A 151 17.20 9.03 -2.81
CA ASN A 151 17.07 7.70 -2.23
C ASN A 151 15.78 7.54 -1.41
N LEU A 152 14.88 8.53 -1.44
CA LEU A 152 13.64 8.51 -0.71
C LEU A 152 12.61 7.63 -1.42
N THR A 153 12.27 6.50 -0.84
CA THR A 153 11.27 5.56 -1.36
C THR A 153 9.84 6.07 -1.12
N ALA A 154 9.58 6.59 0.07
CA ALA A 154 8.26 7.09 0.45
C ALA A 154 8.35 8.29 1.40
N CYS A 155 7.44 9.22 1.22
CA CYS A 155 7.18 10.36 2.09
C CYS A 155 5.75 10.23 2.60
N VAL A 156 5.59 9.72 3.82
CA VAL A 156 4.28 9.43 4.43
C VAL A 156 3.89 10.59 5.33
N ILE A 157 2.82 11.30 5.00
CA ILE A 157 2.36 12.44 5.80
C ILE A 157 1.72 11.97 7.11
N LEU A 158 1.95 12.71 8.17
CA LEU A 158 1.35 12.49 9.49
C LEU A 158 0.25 13.50 9.71
N LYS A 159 -0.98 13.03 9.91
CA LYS A 159 -2.17 13.88 10.07
C LYS A 159 -2.83 13.66 11.43
N CYS A 160 -3.06 14.74 12.13
CA CYS A 160 -3.88 14.76 13.34
C CYS A 160 -5.02 15.77 13.15
N SER A 161 -6.28 15.35 13.29
CA SER A 161 -7.46 16.22 13.12
C SER A 161 -7.49 17.01 11.81
N ARG A 162 -7.05 16.43 10.70
CA ARG A 162 -6.91 16.99 9.34
C ARG A 162 -5.72 17.94 9.15
N GLU A 163 -4.95 18.25 10.17
CA GLU A 163 -3.74 19.05 10.06
C GLU A 163 -2.52 18.15 9.87
N ILE A 164 -1.60 18.57 9.00
CA ILE A 164 -0.32 17.90 8.82
C ILE A 164 0.58 18.34 9.97
N VAL A 165 1.06 17.36 10.74
CA VAL A 165 1.92 17.56 11.90
C VAL A 165 3.37 17.16 11.64
N GLY A 166 3.60 16.41 10.58
CA GLY A 166 4.93 15.93 10.21
C GLY A 166 4.91 14.97 9.03
N VAL A 167 6.04 14.32 8.82
CA VAL A 167 6.27 13.37 7.74
C VAL A 167 7.18 12.25 8.23
N ILE A 168 6.88 11.01 7.84
CA ILE A 168 7.84 9.90 7.91
C ILE A 168 8.49 9.78 6.53
N ALA A 169 9.80 9.91 6.47
CA ALA A 169 10.62 9.66 5.31
C ALA A 169 11.21 8.25 5.38
N ILE A 170 10.99 7.44 4.36
CA ILE A 170 11.53 6.10 4.22
C ILE A 170 12.46 6.12 3.02
N PHE A 171 13.74 5.85 3.24
CA PHE A 171 14.76 5.92 2.20
C PHE A 171 14.93 4.55 1.52
N GLY A 172 16.01 3.85 1.71
CA GLY A 172 16.21 2.55 1.07
C GLY A 172 15.24 1.46 1.53
N LEU A 173 14.96 0.50 0.65
CA LEU A 173 14.35 -0.77 1.04
C LEU A 173 15.44 -1.82 1.24
N LEU A 174 15.17 -2.83 2.08
CA LEU A 174 16.07 -3.96 2.27
C LEU A 174 16.33 -4.68 0.92
N PRO A 175 17.54 -5.24 0.69
CA PRO A 175 17.94 -5.81 -0.60
C PRO A 175 17.03 -6.92 -1.13
N GLN A 176 16.34 -7.64 -0.24
CA GLN A 176 15.41 -8.70 -0.60
C GLN A 176 14.04 -8.19 -1.08
N LYS A 177 13.77 -6.87 -0.98
CA LYS A 177 12.50 -6.25 -1.37
C LYS A 177 12.66 -5.46 -2.65
N ASN A 178 11.98 -5.90 -3.72
CA ASN A 178 12.09 -5.32 -5.06
C ASN A 178 11.29 -4.02 -5.27
N GLY A 179 10.49 -3.58 -4.27
CA GLY A 179 9.63 -2.39 -4.36
C GLY A 179 8.49 -2.44 -3.35
N LEU A 180 7.64 -1.42 -3.39
CA LEU A 180 6.47 -1.34 -2.52
C LEU A 180 5.34 -2.21 -3.05
N GLU A 181 4.73 -2.98 -2.15
CA GLU A 181 3.58 -3.83 -2.42
C GLU A 181 2.27 -3.14 -2.04
N TRP A 182 1.14 -3.66 -2.54
CA TRP A 182 -0.19 -3.15 -2.19
C TRP A 182 -0.42 -3.07 -0.67
N SER A 183 0.02 -4.07 0.08
CA SER A 183 -0.11 -4.11 1.54
C SER A 183 0.72 -3.04 2.27
N ASP A 184 1.80 -2.55 1.66
CA ASP A 184 2.61 -1.46 2.23
C ASP A 184 1.87 -0.13 2.15
N TYR A 185 1.17 0.13 1.04
CA TYR A 185 0.35 1.34 0.91
C TYR A 185 -0.79 1.39 1.92
N GLU A 186 -1.38 0.25 2.27
CA GLU A 186 -2.40 0.18 3.33
C GLU A 186 -1.79 0.43 4.71
N LEU A 187 -0.58 -0.07 4.96
CA LEU A 187 0.16 0.22 6.19
C LEU A 187 0.56 1.69 6.29
N PHE A 188 0.94 2.32 5.18
CA PHE A 188 1.21 3.77 5.15
C PHE A 188 -0.03 4.59 5.51
N LYS A 189 -1.20 4.26 4.98
CA LYS A 189 -2.47 4.90 5.37
C LYS A 189 -2.77 4.76 6.86
N PHE A 190 -2.47 3.59 7.43
CA PHE A 190 -2.55 3.38 8.86
C PHE A 190 -1.59 4.32 9.62
N LEU A 191 -0.32 4.37 9.23
CA LEU A 191 0.68 5.23 9.87
C LEU A 191 0.35 6.72 9.73
N GLU A 192 -0.20 7.19 8.61
CA GLU A 192 -0.62 8.59 8.40
C GLU A 192 -1.44 9.14 9.58
N THR A 193 -2.30 8.32 10.15
CA THR A 193 -3.21 8.74 11.22
C THR A 193 -2.73 8.28 12.59
N TYR A 194 -2.44 7.00 12.74
CA TYR A 194 -2.20 6.42 14.07
C TYR A 194 -0.82 6.77 14.62
N ALA A 195 0.21 6.82 13.77
CA ALA A 195 1.53 7.30 14.19
C ALA A 195 1.48 8.80 14.55
N ALA A 196 0.74 9.62 13.79
CA ALA A 196 0.55 11.03 14.11
C ALA A 196 -0.08 11.23 15.48
N VAL A 197 -1.14 10.47 15.80
CA VAL A 197 -1.81 10.54 17.10
C VAL A 197 -0.87 10.08 18.22
N ALA A 198 -0.14 8.99 18.03
CA ALA A 198 0.81 8.48 19.02
C ALA A 198 1.93 9.49 19.33
N ILE A 199 2.52 10.10 18.31
CA ILE A 199 3.55 11.14 18.45
C ILE A 199 2.99 12.36 19.21
N GLN A 200 1.80 12.84 18.83
CA GLN A 200 1.20 13.99 19.51
C GLN A 200 0.88 13.69 20.98
N TYR A 201 0.39 12.50 21.27
CA TYR A 201 0.11 12.08 22.63
C TYR A 201 1.39 12.05 23.48
N GLN A 202 2.46 11.44 22.98
CA GLN A 202 3.77 11.42 23.68
C GLN A 202 4.30 12.83 23.96
N ARG A 203 4.16 13.77 23.01
CA ARG A 203 4.55 15.18 23.18
C ARG A 203 3.75 15.90 24.27
N LEU A 204 2.45 15.63 24.34
CA LEU A 204 1.60 16.21 25.37
C LEU A 204 1.97 15.71 26.77
N GLN A 205 2.27 14.42 26.90
CA GLN A 205 2.75 13.87 28.16
C GLN A 205 4.10 14.45 28.60
N GLY A 206 5.06 14.58 27.67
CA GLY A 206 6.37 15.18 27.95
C GLY A 206 6.29 16.64 28.40
N ARG A 207 5.28 17.41 27.95
CA ARG A 207 5.04 18.79 28.40
C ARG A 207 4.42 18.90 29.79
N GLN A 208 3.70 17.86 30.24
CA GLN A 208 3.06 17.85 31.58
C GLN A 208 4.04 17.46 32.69
N VAL A 209 5.19 16.87 32.36
CA VAL A 209 6.20 16.41 33.32
C VAL A 209 7.31 17.44 33.57
N SER A 210 7.34 18.54 32.79
CA SER A 210 8.28 19.64 33.01
C SER A 210 7.61 20.71 33.88
N PRO A 211 8.01 20.87 35.18
CA PRO A 211 7.48 21.88 36.09
C PRO A 211 7.94 23.28 35.70
#